data_d729ef729c41db6f137c13d6334479ae
#
_entry.id   d729ef729c41db6f137c13d6334479ae
#
_cell.length_a   1.000
_cell.length_b   1.000
_cell.length_c   1.000
_cell.angle_alpha   90.00
_cell.angle_beta   90.00
_cell.angle_gamma   90.00
#
_symmetry.space_group_name_H-M   'P 1'
#
loop_
_entity.id
_entity.type
_entity.pdbx_description
1 polymer ?
#
loop_
_entity_poly.entity_id
_entity_poly.type
_entity_poly.pdbx_seq_one_letter_code
_entity_poly.pdbx_strand_id
1 'polypeptide(L)'
;MKVQIVYSSLSGCTRRLAQGIFDALNVDTKELYDLAAHVPELDGDVVLLGYWVDKGGPDAAMRAFMETIEGKNVGVFCTLAYWADSAHAHNALAAGVAMVKDKNRVLGGYVCNGIMSQAMIARFRANGTVGPHSASPANEARWELMKNHPTDAEIALAAERFTERLCFLQMLQKQNLEYPPINI
;
A
#
# COMPACT_ATOMS: atom_id res chain seq x y z
N MET A 1 -3.81 14.08 -16.79
CA MET A 1 -2.92 13.46 -15.77
C MET A 1 -2.92 11.97 -15.96
N LYS A 2 -1.74 11.37 -16.07
CA LYS A 2 -1.55 9.91 -16.14
C LYS A 2 -1.17 9.38 -14.75
N VAL A 3 -1.88 8.36 -14.26
CA VAL A 3 -1.62 7.70 -12.96
C VAL A 3 -1.20 6.24 -13.20
N GLN A 4 -0.08 5.84 -12.65
CA GLN A 4 0.38 4.45 -12.65
C GLN A 4 0.29 3.88 -11.24
N ILE A 5 -0.42 2.77 -11.09
CA ILE A 5 -0.51 2.03 -9.84
C ILE A 5 0.36 0.80 -9.96
N VAL A 6 1.36 0.69 -9.11
CA VAL A 6 2.31 -0.43 -9.10
C VAL A 6 2.21 -1.13 -7.75
N TYR A 7 2.00 -2.44 -7.75
CA TYR A 7 1.85 -3.16 -6.50
C TYR A 7 2.60 -4.49 -6.47
N SER A 8 2.91 -4.94 -5.25
CA SER A 8 3.29 -6.32 -4.94
C SER A 8 2.27 -6.92 -3.97
N SER A 9 1.95 -8.20 -4.11
CA SER A 9 0.91 -8.84 -3.30
C SER A 9 1.21 -10.31 -3.04
N LEU A 10 1.26 -10.72 -1.77
CA LEU A 10 1.47 -12.12 -1.37
C LEU A 10 0.14 -12.89 -1.24
N SER A 11 -0.82 -12.32 -0.52
CA SER A 11 -2.10 -12.97 -0.20
C SER A 11 -3.28 -12.52 -1.09
N GLY A 12 -3.02 -11.61 -2.03
CA GLY A 12 -4.05 -10.99 -2.86
C GLY A 12 -4.67 -9.71 -2.27
N CYS A 13 -4.40 -9.38 -1.00
CA CYS A 13 -4.98 -8.20 -0.34
C CYS A 13 -4.55 -6.89 -0.99
N THR A 14 -3.25 -6.71 -1.20
CA THR A 14 -2.72 -5.50 -1.85
C THR A 14 -3.21 -5.39 -3.29
N ARG A 15 -3.29 -6.51 -4.03
CA ARG A 15 -3.88 -6.54 -5.37
C ARG A 15 -5.35 -6.07 -5.36
N ARG A 16 -6.17 -6.59 -4.44
CA ARG A 16 -7.57 -6.19 -4.31
C ARG A 16 -7.71 -4.69 -3.99
N LEU A 17 -6.87 -4.18 -3.10
CA LEU A 17 -6.82 -2.76 -2.76
C LEU A 17 -6.39 -1.91 -3.95
N ALA A 18 -5.31 -2.30 -4.65
CA ALA A 18 -4.81 -1.62 -5.85
C ALA A 18 -5.86 -1.58 -6.98
N GLN A 19 -6.55 -2.70 -7.21
CA GLN A 19 -7.63 -2.78 -8.20
C GLN A 19 -8.79 -1.85 -7.84
N GLY A 20 -9.22 -1.83 -6.58
CA GLY A 20 -10.32 -0.95 -6.14
C GLY A 20 -9.96 0.53 -6.24
N ILE A 21 -8.71 0.91 -5.91
CA ILE A 21 -8.22 2.27 -6.17
C ILE A 21 -8.24 2.55 -7.67
N PHE A 22 -7.70 1.66 -8.50
CA PHE A 22 -7.69 1.81 -9.95
C PHE A 22 -9.09 2.01 -10.52
N ASP A 23 -10.05 1.20 -10.13
CA ASP A 23 -11.43 1.25 -10.65
C ASP A 23 -12.11 2.58 -10.33
N ALA A 24 -11.88 3.10 -9.13
CA ALA A 24 -12.51 4.32 -8.61
C ALA A 24 -11.88 5.63 -9.12
N LEU A 25 -10.59 5.61 -9.51
CA LEU A 25 -9.92 6.83 -9.98
C LEU A 25 -10.50 7.32 -11.31
N ASN A 26 -10.97 8.57 -11.32
CA ASN A 26 -11.44 9.27 -12.52
C ASN A 26 -10.35 10.22 -13.02
N VAL A 27 -9.45 9.70 -13.85
CA VAL A 27 -8.32 10.43 -14.46
C VAL A 27 -8.22 10.11 -15.95
N ASP A 28 -7.53 10.93 -16.72
CA ASP A 28 -7.47 10.78 -18.19
C ASP A 28 -6.88 9.43 -18.62
N THR A 29 -5.82 9.02 -17.95
CA THR A 29 -5.12 7.76 -18.22
C THR A 29 -4.70 7.12 -16.91
N LYS A 30 -4.97 5.83 -16.76
CA LYS A 30 -4.52 5.04 -15.59
C LYS A 30 -4.06 3.66 -16.02
N GLU A 31 -3.03 3.17 -15.34
CA GLU A 31 -2.43 1.86 -15.57
C GLU A 31 -2.23 1.14 -14.25
N LEU A 32 -2.33 -0.18 -14.26
CA LEU A 32 -2.19 -1.03 -13.07
C LEU A 32 -1.18 -2.15 -13.35
N TYR A 33 -0.16 -2.26 -12.51
CA TYR A 33 0.95 -3.20 -12.68
C TYR A 33 1.19 -4.05 -11.43
N ASP A 34 1.28 -5.35 -11.66
CA ASP A 34 1.74 -6.32 -10.67
C ASP A 34 3.24 -6.56 -10.88
N LEU A 35 4.06 -6.23 -9.89
CA LEU A 35 5.52 -6.43 -9.95
C LEU A 35 5.93 -7.90 -10.11
N ALA A 36 5.06 -8.84 -9.74
CA ALA A 36 5.31 -10.26 -9.98
C ALA A 36 5.23 -10.64 -11.47
N ALA A 37 4.50 -9.86 -12.27
CA ALA A 37 4.31 -10.11 -13.70
C ALA A 37 5.17 -9.19 -14.57
N HIS A 38 5.30 -7.92 -14.20
CA HIS A 38 5.97 -6.92 -15.02
C HIS A 38 6.47 -5.73 -14.20
N VAL A 39 7.69 -5.30 -14.45
CA VAL A 39 8.26 -4.05 -13.92
C VAL A 39 8.03 -2.96 -14.96
N PRO A 40 7.14 -1.98 -14.70
CA PRO A 40 6.81 -0.97 -15.69
C PRO A 40 7.88 0.11 -15.82
N GLU A 41 7.92 0.75 -16.99
CA GLU A 41 8.52 2.06 -17.14
C GLU A 41 7.60 3.11 -16.52
N LEU A 42 8.18 4.08 -15.80
CA LEU A 42 7.43 5.13 -15.12
C LEU A 42 7.42 6.41 -15.97
N ASP A 43 6.37 6.57 -16.76
CA ASP A 43 6.10 7.77 -17.57
C ASP A 43 4.88 8.58 -17.05
N GLY A 44 4.22 8.10 -16.00
CA GLY A 44 3.09 8.79 -15.38
C GLY A 44 3.48 10.04 -14.59
N ASP A 45 2.51 10.94 -14.44
CA ASP A 45 2.62 12.14 -13.60
C ASP A 45 2.60 11.78 -12.11
N VAL A 46 1.88 10.72 -11.78
CA VAL A 46 1.71 10.20 -10.43
C VAL A 46 1.91 8.69 -10.42
N VAL A 47 2.59 8.20 -9.39
CA VAL A 47 2.79 6.77 -9.12
C VAL A 47 2.22 6.42 -7.75
N LEU A 48 1.26 5.49 -7.72
CA LEU A 48 0.74 4.93 -6.47
C LEU A 48 1.41 3.57 -6.22
N LEU A 49 2.09 3.42 -5.09
CA LEU A 49 2.92 2.27 -4.73
C LEU A 49 2.23 1.44 -3.66
N GLY A 50 1.89 0.20 -3.99
CA GLY A 50 1.19 -0.72 -3.11
C GLY A 50 2.03 -1.92 -2.71
N TYR A 51 2.13 -2.24 -1.41
CA TYR A 51 2.88 -3.41 -0.93
C TYR A 51 2.18 -4.16 0.20
N TRP A 52 2.51 -5.43 0.33
CA TRP A 52 2.23 -6.17 1.54
C TRP A 52 3.39 -5.96 2.53
N VAL A 53 3.05 -5.85 3.81
CA VAL A 53 4.06 -5.60 4.84
C VAL A 53 4.86 -6.86 5.13
N ASP A 54 6.16 -6.81 4.87
CA ASP A 54 7.15 -7.81 5.27
C ASP A 54 8.14 -7.20 6.25
N LYS A 55 8.29 -7.82 7.43
CA LYS A 55 9.24 -7.38 8.48
C LYS A 55 9.15 -5.88 8.83
N GLY A 56 7.93 -5.34 8.82
CA GLY A 56 7.66 -3.96 9.22
C GLY A 56 7.86 -2.90 8.14
N GLY A 57 7.93 -3.28 6.87
CA GLY A 57 8.05 -2.35 5.74
C GLY A 57 7.65 -2.99 4.42
N PRO A 58 8.00 -2.36 3.28
CA PRO A 58 7.76 -2.93 1.97
C PRO A 58 8.45 -4.28 1.79
N ASP A 59 7.79 -5.22 1.11
CA ASP A 59 8.40 -6.48 0.70
C ASP A 59 9.59 -6.25 -0.27
N ALA A 60 10.38 -7.29 -0.47
CA ALA A 60 11.65 -7.17 -1.21
C ALA A 60 11.46 -6.67 -2.66
N ALA A 61 10.39 -7.09 -3.35
CA ALA A 61 10.15 -6.68 -4.73
C ALA A 61 9.79 -5.18 -4.81
N MET A 62 8.86 -4.74 -3.95
CA MET A 62 8.49 -3.32 -3.89
C MET A 62 9.65 -2.46 -3.40
N ARG A 63 10.45 -2.93 -2.45
CA ARG A 63 11.64 -2.21 -1.97
C ARG A 63 12.62 -1.93 -3.11
N ALA A 64 12.99 -2.97 -3.87
CA ALA A 64 13.88 -2.83 -5.01
C ALA A 64 13.32 -1.86 -6.07
N PHE A 65 11.99 -1.89 -6.31
CA PHE A 65 11.34 -0.98 -7.23
C PHE A 65 11.34 0.47 -6.72
N MET A 66 11.01 0.72 -5.44
CA MET A 66 11.00 2.04 -4.83
C MET A 66 12.36 2.76 -4.90
N GLU A 67 13.46 2.02 -4.83
CA GLU A 67 14.82 2.57 -4.93
C GLU A 67 15.11 3.20 -6.30
N THR A 68 14.39 2.78 -7.35
CA THR A 68 14.55 3.28 -8.71
C THR A 68 13.72 4.54 -9.02
N ILE A 69 12.82 4.94 -8.13
CA ILE A 69 11.84 6.00 -8.39
C ILE A 69 12.42 7.36 -8.01
N GLU A 70 12.40 8.30 -8.96
CA GLU A 70 12.91 9.65 -8.77
C GLU A 70 12.07 10.69 -9.54
N GLY A 71 11.90 11.87 -8.94
CA GLY A 71 11.24 13.01 -9.58
C GLY A 71 9.72 12.86 -9.80
N LYS A 72 9.06 11.95 -9.09
CA LYS A 72 7.63 11.66 -9.25
C LYS A 72 6.77 12.22 -8.12
N ASN A 73 5.47 12.36 -8.40
CA ASN A 73 4.47 12.51 -7.35
C ASN A 73 4.05 11.10 -6.90
N VAL A 74 4.21 10.77 -5.62
CA VAL A 74 4.07 9.40 -5.14
C VAL A 74 3.04 9.30 -4.03
N GLY A 75 2.06 8.40 -4.17
CA GLY A 75 1.22 7.92 -3.07
C GLY A 75 1.67 6.52 -2.63
N VAL A 76 1.59 6.22 -1.33
CA VAL A 76 2.02 4.93 -0.79
C VAL A 76 0.87 4.25 -0.07
N PHE A 77 0.61 2.97 -0.34
CA PHE A 77 -0.37 2.20 0.40
C PHE A 77 0.12 0.80 0.74
N CYS A 78 -0.36 0.25 1.86
CA CYS A 78 0.03 -1.09 2.22
C CYS A 78 -1.09 -1.87 2.93
N THR A 79 -0.95 -3.18 2.91
CA THR A 79 -1.80 -4.11 3.66
C THR A 79 -0.96 -4.95 4.60
N LEU A 80 -1.48 -5.23 5.81
CA LEU A 80 -0.81 -6.08 6.78
C LEU A 80 -1.82 -6.96 7.50
N ALA A 81 -1.39 -8.15 7.93
CA ALA A 81 -2.22 -9.09 8.69
C ALA A 81 -2.26 -8.71 10.19
N TYR A 82 -2.53 -7.45 10.47
CA TYR A 82 -2.65 -6.87 11.80
C TYR A 82 -3.58 -5.65 11.77
N TRP A 83 -3.84 -5.04 12.94
CA TRP A 83 -4.69 -3.87 13.08
C TRP A 83 -4.10 -2.65 12.37
N ALA A 84 -4.87 -2.03 11.47
CA ALA A 84 -4.42 -0.90 10.67
C ALA A 84 -4.21 0.38 11.49
N ASP A 85 -4.85 0.49 12.66
CA ASP A 85 -4.72 1.60 13.61
C ASP A 85 -3.60 1.38 14.64
N SER A 86 -2.82 0.31 14.52
CA SER A 86 -1.70 0.01 15.40
C SER A 86 -0.44 0.82 15.06
N ALA A 87 0.42 1.06 16.05
CA ALA A 87 1.75 1.63 15.82
C ALA A 87 2.59 0.80 14.83
N HIS A 88 2.42 -0.53 14.81
CA HIS A 88 3.08 -1.40 13.83
C HIS A 88 2.66 -1.08 12.39
N ALA A 89 1.38 -0.85 12.15
CA ALA A 89 0.86 -0.51 10.83
C ALA A 89 1.34 0.88 10.38
N HIS A 90 1.28 1.87 11.26
CA HIS A 90 1.77 3.23 10.97
C HIS A 90 3.28 3.23 10.70
N ASN A 91 4.07 2.52 11.50
CA ASN A 91 5.52 2.39 11.26
C ASN A 91 5.82 1.69 9.93
N ALA A 92 5.04 0.68 9.56
CA ALA A 92 5.21 -0.02 8.29
C ALA A 92 4.92 0.89 7.08
N LEU A 93 3.88 1.74 7.17
CA LEU A 93 3.59 2.75 6.15
C LEU A 93 4.69 3.81 6.09
N ALA A 94 5.12 4.32 7.25
CA ALA A 94 6.20 5.29 7.35
C ALA A 94 7.52 4.77 6.76
N ALA A 95 7.83 3.47 6.93
CA ALA A 95 8.99 2.83 6.33
C ALA A 95 8.94 2.88 4.79
N GLY A 96 7.78 2.65 4.18
CA GLY A 96 7.63 2.78 2.73
C GLY A 96 7.74 4.22 2.25
N VAL A 97 7.13 5.17 2.98
CA VAL A 97 7.26 6.60 2.67
C VAL A 97 8.71 7.07 2.77
N ALA A 98 9.45 6.62 3.78
CA ALA A 98 10.86 6.98 3.97
C ALA A 98 11.76 6.57 2.79
N MET A 99 11.40 5.50 2.06
CA MET A 99 12.17 5.07 0.89
C MET A 99 12.07 5.99 -0.31
N VAL A 100 10.98 6.76 -0.42
CA VAL A 100 10.71 7.56 -1.64
C VAL A 100 10.72 9.07 -1.40
N LYS A 101 10.58 9.54 -0.17
CA LYS A 101 10.34 10.96 0.16
C LYS A 101 11.48 11.91 -0.21
N ASP A 102 12.74 11.44 -0.18
CA ASP A 102 13.88 12.31 -0.41
C ASP A 102 14.12 12.62 -1.89
N LYS A 103 13.60 11.78 -2.78
CA LYS A 103 13.72 11.94 -4.24
C LYS A 103 12.40 12.26 -4.94
N ASN A 104 11.29 12.23 -4.22
CA ASN A 104 9.95 12.35 -4.79
C ASN A 104 9.05 13.22 -3.90
N ARG A 105 7.98 13.73 -4.51
CA ARG A 105 6.93 14.41 -3.77
C ARG A 105 5.89 13.41 -3.27
N VAL A 106 5.79 13.25 -1.95
CA VAL A 106 4.79 12.35 -1.34
C VAL A 106 3.43 13.05 -1.27
N LEU A 107 2.42 12.45 -1.88
CA LEU A 107 1.04 12.95 -1.89
C LEU A 107 0.23 12.46 -0.69
N GLY A 108 0.61 11.35 -0.08
CA GLY A 108 -0.09 10.76 1.06
C GLY A 108 0.13 9.26 1.17
N GLY A 109 -0.46 8.69 2.22
CA GLY A 109 -0.38 7.26 2.48
C GLY A 109 -1.68 6.66 3.00
N TYR A 110 -1.81 5.34 2.84
CA TYR A 110 -2.93 4.56 3.35
C TYR A 110 -2.47 3.17 3.80
N VAL A 111 -2.96 2.74 4.95
CA VAL A 111 -2.74 1.38 5.44
C VAL A 111 -4.08 0.76 5.82
N CYS A 112 -4.29 -0.49 5.47
CA CYS A 112 -5.47 -1.23 5.90
C CYS A 112 -5.15 -2.67 6.30
N ASN A 113 -6.11 -3.30 6.93
CA ASN A 113 -6.03 -4.71 7.28
C ASN A 113 -5.91 -5.58 6.02
N GLY A 114 -5.20 -6.67 6.16
CA GLY A 114 -5.12 -7.74 5.18
C GLY A 114 -5.23 -9.09 5.88
N ILE A 115 -5.13 -10.16 5.12
CA ILE A 115 -5.17 -11.52 5.65
C ILE A 115 -3.77 -12.10 5.83
N MET A 116 -3.61 -12.96 6.82
CA MET A 116 -2.46 -13.86 6.90
C MET A 116 -2.62 -14.95 5.84
N SER A 117 -1.60 -15.18 5.03
CA SER A 117 -1.66 -16.25 4.03
C SER A 117 -1.78 -17.62 4.68
N GLN A 118 -2.49 -18.56 4.04
CA GLN A 118 -2.67 -19.92 4.56
C GLN A 118 -1.34 -20.63 4.76
N ALA A 119 -0.37 -20.42 3.90
CA ALA A 119 0.98 -20.98 4.06
C ALA A 119 1.67 -20.46 5.32
N MET A 120 1.53 -19.16 5.65
CA MET A 120 2.08 -18.58 6.87
C MET A 120 1.35 -19.10 8.12
N ILE A 121 0.02 -19.21 8.09
CA ILE A 121 -0.76 -19.80 9.18
C ILE A 121 -0.30 -21.23 9.45
N ALA A 122 -0.17 -22.05 8.40
CA ALA A 122 0.30 -23.43 8.53
C ALA A 122 1.70 -23.49 9.15
N ARG A 123 2.61 -22.60 8.72
CA ARG A 123 3.97 -22.50 9.29
C ARG A 123 3.94 -22.11 10.77
N PHE A 124 3.12 -21.14 11.16
CA PHE A 124 3.02 -20.71 12.55
C PHE A 124 2.41 -21.81 13.44
N ARG A 125 1.42 -22.54 12.94
CA ARG A 125 0.86 -23.71 13.65
C ARG A 125 1.90 -24.81 13.85
N ALA A 126 2.74 -25.08 12.85
CA ALA A 126 3.81 -26.06 12.95
C ALA A 126 4.92 -25.66 13.96
N ASN A 127 5.16 -24.35 14.13
CA ASN A 127 6.18 -23.80 15.02
C ASN A 127 5.71 -23.65 16.49
N GLY A 128 4.47 -24.01 16.81
CA GLY A 128 3.92 -23.97 18.16
C GLY A 128 3.36 -22.61 18.58
N THR A 129 3.19 -22.43 19.89
CA THR A 129 2.40 -21.33 20.48
C THR A 129 3.24 -20.22 21.11
N VAL A 130 4.55 -20.17 20.84
CA VAL A 130 5.47 -19.19 21.44
C VAL A 130 5.88 -18.14 20.43
N GLY A 131 5.80 -16.87 20.81
CA GLY A 131 6.21 -15.71 20.00
C GLY A 131 5.05 -14.90 19.44
N PRO A 132 5.32 -13.70 18.92
CA PRO A 132 4.30 -12.74 18.49
C PRO A 132 3.46 -13.22 17.30
N HIS A 133 3.97 -14.15 16.51
CA HIS A 133 3.30 -14.74 15.35
C HIS A 133 2.93 -16.21 15.57
N SER A 134 2.92 -16.68 16.83
CA SER A 134 2.54 -18.05 17.17
C SER A 134 1.07 -18.32 16.91
N ALA A 135 0.70 -19.60 16.76
CA ALA A 135 -0.69 -20.04 16.69
C ALA A 135 -1.37 -20.05 18.08
N SER A 136 -1.30 -18.92 18.79
CA SER A 136 -2.03 -18.76 20.06
C SER A 136 -3.53 -18.60 19.79
N PRO A 137 -4.41 -18.93 20.76
CA PRO A 137 -5.85 -18.72 20.60
C PRO A 137 -6.24 -17.30 20.18
N ALA A 138 -5.54 -16.28 20.67
CA ALA A 138 -5.76 -14.89 20.32
C ALA A 138 -5.37 -14.58 18.86
N ASN A 139 -4.26 -15.14 18.37
CA ASN A 139 -3.84 -14.97 16.98
C ASN A 139 -4.77 -15.73 16.02
N GLU A 140 -5.20 -16.93 16.37
CA GLU A 140 -6.17 -17.68 15.56
C GLU A 140 -7.51 -16.94 15.46
N ALA A 141 -8.02 -16.39 16.55
CA ALA A 141 -9.23 -15.57 16.56
C ALA A 141 -9.07 -14.31 15.67
N ARG A 142 -7.91 -13.63 15.73
CA ARG A 142 -7.63 -12.49 14.88
C ARG A 142 -7.55 -12.87 13.42
N TRP A 143 -6.88 -13.94 13.03
CA TRP A 143 -6.81 -14.40 11.65
C TRP A 143 -8.19 -14.75 11.09
N GLU A 144 -9.05 -15.34 11.89
CA GLU A 144 -10.44 -15.61 11.50
C GLU A 144 -11.23 -14.31 11.28
N LEU A 145 -11.09 -13.35 12.20
CA LEU A 145 -11.75 -12.05 12.10
C LEU A 145 -11.31 -11.28 10.84
N MET A 146 -10.03 -11.37 10.49
CA MET A 146 -9.44 -10.63 9.38
C MET A 146 -9.63 -11.28 8.00
N LYS A 147 -10.20 -12.46 7.89
CA LYS A 147 -10.26 -13.24 6.65
C LYS A 147 -10.94 -12.54 5.46
N ASN A 148 -11.75 -11.51 5.72
CA ASN A 148 -12.48 -10.77 4.69
C ASN A 148 -11.84 -9.41 4.35
N HIS A 149 -10.67 -9.09 4.92
CA HIS A 149 -9.97 -7.84 4.61
C HIS A 149 -9.07 -7.94 3.36
N PRO A 150 -8.85 -6.80 2.67
CA PRO A 150 -9.51 -5.53 2.90
C PRO A 150 -11.02 -5.63 2.59
N THR A 151 -11.85 -4.95 3.39
CA THR A 151 -13.28 -4.81 3.13
C THR A 151 -13.55 -3.82 2.00
N ASP A 152 -14.77 -3.83 1.44
CA ASP A 152 -15.15 -2.85 0.42
C ASP A 152 -15.13 -1.41 0.97
N ALA A 153 -15.43 -1.22 2.26
CA ALA A 153 -15.33 0.08 2.93
C ALA A 153 -13.87 0.58 3.03
N GLU A 154 -12.92 -0.30 3.36
CA GLU A 154 -11.50 0.04 3.38
C GLU A 154 -10.98 0.39 1.99
N ILE A 155 -11.42 -0.33 0.97
CA ILE A 155 -11.08 -0.05 -0.44
C ILE A 155 -11.65 1.30 -0.87
N ALA A 156 -12.92 1.56 -0.58
CA ALA A 156 -13.57 2.84 -0.90
C ALA A 156 -12.87 4.02 -0.23
N LEU A 157 -12.49 3.88 1.05
CA LEU A 157 -11.76 4.93 1.77
C LEU A 157 -10.36 5.18 1.18
N ALA A 158 -9.64 4.14 0.76
CA ALA A 158 -8.36 4.30 0.07
C ALA A 158 -8.52 5.06 -1.24
N ALA A 159 -9.52 4.67 -2.03
CA ALA A 159 -9.83 5.31 -3.31
C ALA A 159 -10.22 6.78 -3.14
N GLU A 160 -11.05 7.11 -2.16
CA GLU A 160 -11.43 8.48 -1.80
C GLU A 160 -10.20 9.30 -1.45
N ARG A 161 -9.34 8.81 -0.54
CA ARG A 161 -8.11 9.51 -0.14
C ARG A 161 -7.19 9.84 -1.32
N PHE A 162 -6.94 8.89 -2.19
CA PHE A 162 -6.08 9.15 -3.35
C PHE A 162 -6.76 10.07 -4.36
N THR A 163 -8.06 9.94 -4.58
CA THR A 163 -8.83 10.87 -5.43
C THR A 163 -8.71 12.31 -4.94
N GLU A 164 -8.90 12.55 -3.65
CA GLU A 164 -8.73 13.88 -3.04
C GLU A 164 -7.32 14.41 -3.23
N ARG A 165 -6.29 13.58 -3.02
CA ARG A 165 -4.88 13.98 -3.21
C ARG A 165 -4.56 14.35 -4.65
N LEU A 166 -5.09 13.60 -5.61
CA LEU A 166 -4.94 13.90 -7.03
C LEU A 166 -5.67 15.18 -7.43
N CYS A 167 -6.90 15.37 -6.95
CA CYS A 167 -7.64 16.61 -7.17
C CYS A 167 -6.89 17.82 -6.59
N PHE A 168 -6.37 17.69 -5.36
CA PHE A 168 -5.59 18.76 -4.75
C PHE A 168 -4.31 19.07 -5.53
N LEU A 169 -3.57 18.06 -5.97
CA LEU A 169 -2.40 18.24 -6.82
C LEU A 169 -2.75 19.01 -8.10
N GLN A 170 -3.84 18.64 -8.78
CA GLN A 170 -4.30 19.33 -9.98
C GLN A 170 -4.68 20.79 -9.74
N MET A 171 -5.34 21.07 -8.59
CA MET A 171 -5.70 22.44 -8.21
C MET A 171 -4.46 23.30 -8.00
N LEU A 172 -3.46 22.77 -7.30
CA LEU A 172 -2.20 23.48 -7.05
C LEU A 172 -1.41 23.73 -8.35
N GLN A 173 -1.34 22.72 -9.24
CA GLN A 173 -0.67 22.85 -10.55
C GLN A 173 -1.30 23.97 -11.41
N LYS A 174 -2.63 24.08 -11.43
CA LYS A 174 -3.34 25.15 -12.15
C LYS A 174 -3.02 26.55 -11.62
N GLN A 175 -2.64 26.66 -10.36
CA GLN A 175 -2.30 27.92 -9.69
C GLN A 175 -0.79 28.17 -9.56
N ASN A 176 0.05 27.28 -10.11
CA ASN A 176 1.51 27.28 -9.94
C ASN A 176 1.94 27.28 -8.45
N LEU A 177 1.20 26.57 -7.61
CA LEU A 177 1.50 26.40 -6.18
C LEU A 177 2.21 25.07 -5.92
N GLU A 178 3.05 25.06 -4.91
CA GLU A 178 3.72 23.85 -4.49
C GLU A 178 2.80 22.97 -3.60
N TYR A 179 2.94 21.66 -3.74
CA TYR A 179 2.28 20.70 -2.87
C TYR A 179 2.94 20.73 -1.49
N PRO A 180 2.19 20.95 -0.40
CA PRO A 180 2.78 21.03 0.93
C PRO A 180 3.37 19.67 1.34
N PRO A 181 4.48 19.64 2.12
CA PRO A 181 5.06 18.40 2.61
C PRO A 181 4.06 17.67 3.53
N ILE A 182 3.97 16.35 3.34
CA ILE A 182 3.15 15.48 4.19
C ILE A 182 4.08 14.68 5.09
N ASN A 183 3.90 14.84 6.38
CA ASN A 183 4.62 14.08 7.41
C ASN A 183 3.76 12.84 7.77
N ILE A 184 4.26 11.65 7.41
CA ILE A 184 3.66 10.34 7.70
C ILE A 184 4.64 9.55 8.57
#